data_7113aae923ba8e519838ec75821b2b55
#
_entry.id   7113aae923ba8e519838ec75821b2b55
#
_cell.length_a   1.000
_cell.length_b   1.000
_cell.length_c   1.000
_cell.angle_alpha   90.00
_cell.angle_beta   90.00
_cell.angle_gamma   90.00
#
_symmetry.space_group_name_H-M   'P 1'
#
loop_
_entity.id
_entity.type
_entity.pdbx_description
1 polymer ?
#
loop_
_entity_poly.entity_id
_entity_poly.type
_entity_poly.pdbx_seq_one_letter_code
_entity_poly.pdbx_strand_id
1 'polypeptide(L)'
;MTPAEIDSKLAELFGADLQAIAPNSWQVDTPSLRLLVLLSDDQSWLRLLIPITSALEAQPFLEQLLEANFDNTLETRYALHQGVLWGVFQHGCESLTA
;
A
#
# COMPACT_ATOMS: atom_id res chain seq x y z
N MET A 1 3.56 -15.11 4.52
CA MET A 1 2.60 -14.77 5.59
C MET A 1 1.20 -15.22 5.23
N THR A 2 0.44 -15.67 6.20
CA THR A 2 -0.97 -15.99 6.02
C THR A 2 -1.85 -14.77 6.32
N PRO A 3 -3.12 -14.75 5.88
CA PRO A 3 -4.03 -13.66 6.24
C PRO A 3 -4.14 -13.44 7.76
N ALA A 4 -4.17 -14.51 8.53
CA ALA A 4 -4.25 -14.42 9.99
C ALA A 4 -2.99 -13.78 10.60
N GLU A 5 -1.82 -14.12 10.07
CA GLU A 5 -0.56 -13.51 10.50
C GLU A 5 -0.50 -12.03 10.15
N ILE A 6 -0.98 -11.65 8.96
CA ILE A 6 -1.06 -10.25 8.54
C ILE A 6 -1.98 -9.48 9.47
N ASP A 7 -3.17 -10.00 9.73
CA ASP A 7 -4.13 -9.37 10.62
C ASP A 7 -3.56 -9.17 12.03
N SER A 8 -2.94 -10.19 12.60
CA SER A 8 -2.31 -10.12 13.92
C SER A 8 -1.20 -9.08 13.96
N LYS A 9 -0.37 -9.03 12.93
CA LYS A 9 0.76 -8.09 12.89
C LYS A 9 0.27 -6.65 12.77
N LEU A 10 -0.74 -6.43 11.94
CA LEU A 10 -1.34 -5.10 11.78
C LEU A 10 -2.03 -4.66 13.06
N ALA A 11 -2.73 -5.56 13.75
CA ALA A 11 -3.36 -5.25 15.02
C ALA A 11 -2.33 -4.89 16.10
N GLU A 12 -1.20 -5.59 16.11
CA GLU A 12 -0.10 -5.30 17.02
C GLU A 12 0.49 -3.90 16.77
N LEU A 13 0.66 -3.52 15.49
CA LEU A 13 1.27 -2.26 15.11
C LEU A 13 0.33 -1.06 15.22
N PHE A 14 -0.93 -1.21 14.89
CA PHE A 14 -1.86 -0.10 14.71
C PHE A 14 -3.07 -0.10 15.67
N GLY A 15 -3.36 -1.23 16.27
CA GLY A 15 -4.42 -1.32 17.29
C GLY A 15 -5.76 -0.78 16.82
N ALA A 16 -6.27 0.24 17.49
CA ALA A 16 -7.60 0.79 17.23
C ALA A 16 -7.71 1.52 15.88
N ASP A 17 -6.60 1.89 15.27
CA ASP A 17 -6.59 2.56 13.96
C ASP A 17 -6.76 1.59 12.80
N LEU A 18 -6.72 0.30 13.07
CA LEU A 18 -6.87 -0.75 12.06
C LEU A 18 -8.35 -1.09 11.86
N GLN A 19 -8.74 -1.20 10.60
CA GLN A 19 -10.09 -1.64 10.24
C GLN A 19 -10.02 -2.65 9.10
N ALA A 20 -10.63 -3.83 9.28
CA ALA A 20 -10.80 -4.79 8.21
C ALA A 20 -12.00 -4.34 7.36
N ILE A 21 -11.75 -3.98 6.10
CA ILE A 21 -12.78 -3.42 5.21
C ILE A 21 -13.42 -4.45 4.29
N ALA A 22 -12.75 -5.59 4.07
CA ALA A 22 -13.24 -6.69 3.26
C ALA A 22 -12.35 -7.90 3.56
N PRO A 23 -12.72 -9.12 3.13
CA PRO A 23 -11.79 -10.24 3.20
C PRO A 23 -10.47 -9.89 2.51
N ASN A 24 -9.36 -10.14 3.17
CA ASN A 24 -8.01 -9.86 2.65
C ASN A 24 -7.72 -8.38 2.39
N SER A 25 -8.45 -7.47 3.06
CA SER A 25 -8.26 -6.03 2.88
C SER A 25 -8.38 -5.31 4.20
N TRP A 26 -7.41 -4.45 4.50
CA TRP A 26 -7.37 -3.68 5.73
C TRP A 26 -7.10 -2.22 5.45
N GLN A 27 -7.58 -1.35 6.31
CA GLN A 27 -7.29 0.07 6.27
C GLN A 27 -6.72 0.51 7.63
N VAL A 28 -5.64 1.27 7.57
CA VAL A 28 -5.09 1.96 8.74
C VAL A 28 -5.31 3.45 8.53
N ASP A 29 -5.93 4.10 9.50
CA ASP A 29 -6.24 5.52 9.41
C ASP A 29 -5.86 6.20 10.72
N THR A 30 -4.70 6.85 10.71
CA THR A 30 -4.18 7.64 11.83
C THR A 30 -4.22 9.13 11.48
N PRO A 31 -4.05 10.04 12.44
CA PRO A 31 -4.01 11.47 12.11
C PRO A 31 -2.96 11.86 11.06
N SER A 32 -1.87 11.11 10.96
CA SER A 32 -0.77 11.43 10.05
C SER A 32 -0.61 10.45 8.90
N LEU A 33 -1.40 9.37 8.84
CA LEU A 33 -1.19 8.31 7.85
C LEU A 33 -2.51 7.64 7.46
N ARG A 34 -2.70 7.45 6.17
CA ARG A 34 -3.72 6.54 5.65
C ARG A 34 -3.03 5.47 4.80
N LEU A 35 -3.32 4.22 5.08
CA LEU A 35 -2.70 3.09 4.43
C LEU A 35 -3.76 2.03 4.11
N LEU A 36 -3.72 1.52 2.89
CA LEU A 36 -4.52 0.36 2.50
C LEU A 36 -3.59 -0.84 2.37
N VAL A 37 -4.01 -1.96 2.92
CA VAL A 37 -3.28 -3.23 2.83
C VAL A 37 -4.19 -4.21 2.10
N LEU A 38 -3.74 -4.71 0.97
CA LEU A 38 -4.50 -5.62 0.12
C LEU A 38 -3.70 -6.91 -0.08
N LEU A 39 -4.39 -8.03 0.08
CA LEU A 39 -3.84 -9.34 -0.22
C LEU A 39 -4.53 -9.86 -1.49
N SER A 40 -3.78 -10.42 -2.43
CA SER A 40 -4.36 -10.96 -3.65
C SER A 40 -5.29 -12.14 -3.35
N ASP A 41 -6.22 -12.44 -4.27
CA ASP A 41 -7.22 -13.50 -4.08
C ASP A 41 -6.58 -14.86 -3.81
N ASP A 42 -5.46 -15.15 -4.44
CA ASP A 42 -4.70 -16.39 -4.22
C ASP A 42 -3.77 -16.32 -3.01
N GLN A 43 -3.77 -15.18 -2.30
CA GLN A 43 -2.97 -14.94 -1.09
C GLN A 43 -1.46 -15.01 -1.33
N SER A 44 -1.01 -14.84 -2.56
CA SER A 44 0.40 -14.92 -2.92
C SER A 44 1.12 -13.57 -2.93
N TRP A 45 0.38 -12.45 -3.05
CA TRP A 45 0.94 -11.11 -3.13
C TRP A 45 0.30 -10.18 -2.12
N LEU A 46 1.15 -9.41 -1.44
CA LEU A 46 0.73 -8.35 -0.53
C LEU A 46 1.01 -7.00 -1.18
N ARG A 47 0.04 -6.10 -1.13
CA ARG A 47 0.16 -4.75 -1.66
C ARG A 47 -0.18 -3.73 -0.59
N LEU A 48 0.69 -2.74 -0.42
CA LEU A 48 0.47 -1.60 0.46
C LEU A 48 0.28 -0.37 -0.39
N LEU A 49 -0.78 0.40 -0.13
CA LEU A 49 -1.13 1.58 -0.91
C LEU A 49 -1.24 2.79 0.01
N ILE A 50 -0.50 3.85 -0.31
CA ILE A 50 -0.56 5.11 0.43
C ILE A 50 -1.01 6.20 -0.53
N PRO A 51 -2.16 6.86 -0.29
CA PRO A 51 -2.57 8.00 -1.11
C PRO A 51 -1.65 9.20 -0.81
N ILE A 52 -1.13 9.83 -1.86
CA ILE A 52 -0.19 10.94 -1.73
C ILE A 52 -0.87 12.27 -1.99
N THR A 53 -1.48 12.42 -3.18
CA THR A 53 -2.16 13.65 -3.55
C THR A 53 -3.11 13.37 -4.72
N SER A 54 -3.87 14.37 -5.17
CA SER A 54 -4.71 14.22 -6.35
C SER A 54 -3.86 14.07 -7.62
N ALA A 55 -4.41 13.40 -8.62
CA ALA A 55 -3.76 13.29 -9.93
C ALA A 55 -3.54 14.67 -10.55
N LEU A 56 -4.46 15.61 -10.32
CA LEU A 56 -4.34 16.96 -10.83
C LEU A 56 -3.12 17.69 -10.26
N GLU A 57 -2.90 17.59 -8.95
CA GLU A 57 -1.74 18.20 -8.30
C GLU A 57 -0.43 17.54 -8.71
N ALA A 58 -0.46 16.24 -8.99
CA ALA A 58 0.72 15.48 -9.40
C ALA A 58 1.11 15.74 -10.86
N GLN A 59 0.19 16.24 -11.68
CA GLN A 59 0.40 16.36 -13.13
C GLN A 59 1.70 17.09 -13.53
N PRO A 60 2.08 18.20 -12.90
CA PRO A 60 3.34 18.87 -13.25
C PRO A 60 4.60 18.04 -12.98
N PHE A 61 4.48 16.97 -12.19
CA PHE A 61 5.61 16.16 -11.74
C PHE A 61 5.60 14.73 -12.29
N LEU A 62 4.66 14.41 -13.20
CA LEU A 62 4.50 13.04 -13.67
C LEU A 62 5.76 12.47 -14.30
N GLU A 63 6.46 13.25 -15.11
CA GLU A 63 7.69 12.79 -15.74
C GLU A 63 8.74 12.41 -14.71
N GLN A 64 8.94 13.26 -13.71
CA GLN A 64 9.88 13.01 -12.63
C GLN A 64 9.50 11.78 -11.80
N LEU A 65 8.19 11.60 -11.55
CA LEU A 65 7.70 10.44 -10.80
C LEU A 65 7.92 9.14 -11.57
N LEU A 66 7.69 9.14 -12.88
CA LEU A 66 7.93 7.98 -13.72
C LEU A 66 9.43 7.65 -13.81
N GLU A 67 10.28 8.67 -13.91
CA GLU A 67 11.73 8.48 -13.88
C GLU A 67 12.18 7.92 -12.53
N ALA A 68 11.61 8.42 -11.44
CA ALA A 68 11.90 7.91 -10.10
C ALA A 68 11.52 6.42 -9.95
N ASN A 69 10.42 6.00 -10.57
CA ASN A 69 10.02 4.60 -10.58
C ASN A 69 11.11 3.70 -11.18
N PHE A 70 11.85 4.19 -12.13
CA PHE A 70 12.92 3.44 -12.76
C PHE A 70 14.23 3.55 -11.96
N ASP A 71 14.59 4.76 -11.55
CA ASP A 71 15.93 5.05 -11.04
C ASP A 71 16.08 4.90 -9.52
N ASN A 72 15.07 5.32 -8.77
CA ASN A 72 15.22 5.59 -7.33
C ASN A 72 14.41 4.69 -6.42
N THR A 73 13.45 3.98 -6.95
CA THR A 73 12.60 3.09 -6.14
C THR A 73 13.02 1.63 -6.34
N LEU A 74 12.85 0.81 -5.32
CA LEU A 74 13.11 -0.62 -5.42
C LEU A 74 11.81 -1.39 -5.59
N GLU A 75 11.10 -1.66 -4.49
CA GLU A 75 9.82 -2.37 -4.55
C GLU A 75 8.62 -1.43 -4.51
N THR A 76 8.84 -0.16 -4.20
CA THR A 76 7.80 0.87 -4.17
C THR A 76 7.73 1.60 -5.49
N ARG A 77 6.52 1.88 -5.95
CA ARG A 77 6.28 2.60 -7.21
C ARG A 77 5.21 3.65 -7.00
N TYR A 78 5.27 4.71 -7.81
CA TYR A 78 4.18 5.67 -7.92
C TYR A 78 3.18 5.19 -8.96
N ALA A 79 1.90 5.38 -8.70
CA ALA A 79 0.84 4.99 -9.61
C ALA A 79 -0.32 5.97 -9.55
N LEU A 80 -1.01 6.13 -10.67
CA LEU A 80 -2.24 6.90 -10.75
C LEU A 80 -3.42 5.95 -10.83
N HIS A 81 -4.42 6.19 -9.99
CA HIS A 81 -5.64 5.39 -10.02
C HIS A 81 -6.82 6.21 -9.49
N GLN A 82 -7.87 6.31 -10.29
CA GLN A 82 -9.11 7.00 -9.91
C GLN A 82 -8.87 8.41 -9.36
N GLY A 83 -8.06 9.19 -10.07
CA GLY A 83 -7.82 10.58 -9.73
C GLY A 83 -6.86 10.82 -8.57
N VAL A 84 -6.16 9.81 -8.12
CA VAL A 84 -5.23 9.88 -6.99
C VAL A 84 -3.86 9.38 -7.39
N LEU A 85 -2.81 10.04 -6.91
CA LEU A 85 -1.44 9.54 -6.97
C LEU A 85 -1.19 8.70 -5.72
N TRP A 86 -0.76 7.47 -5.93
CA TRP A 86 -0.49 6.50 -4.88
C TRP A 86 0.98 6.14 -4.81
N GLY A 87 1.47 5.88 -3.60
CA GLY A 87 2.67 5.08 -3.42
C GLY A 87 2.25 3.62 -3.26
N VAL A 88 2.84 2.73 -4.04
CA VAL A 88 2.47 1.32 -4.08
C VAL A 88 3.69 0.47 -3.76
N PHE A 89 3.60 -0.32 -2.71
CA PHE A 89 4.56 -1.39 -2.38
C PHE A 89 3.91 -2.73 -2.68
N GLN A 90 4.64 -3.64 -3.31
CA GLN A 90 4.12 -4.96 -3.63
C GLN A 90 5.20 -6.01 -3.42
N HIS A 91 4.85 -7.10 -2.77
CA HIS A 91 5.81 -8.16 -2.44
C HIS A 91 5.12 -9.52 -2.40
N GLY A 92 5.84 -10.57 -2.79
CA GLY A 92 5.37 -11.94 -2.63
C GLY A 92 5.30 -12.34 -1.17
N CYS A 93 4.21 -12.98 -0.76
CA CYS A 93 4.00 -13.35 0.64
C CYS A 93 4.99 -14.39 1.14
N GLU A 94 5.47 -15.27 0.26
CA GLU A 94 6.41 -16.33 0.66
C GLU A 94 7.72 -15.80 1.20
N SER A 95 8.17 -14.65 0.68
CA SER A 95 9.44 -14.04 1.11
C SER A 95 9.26 -13.04 2.25
N LEU A 96 8.03 -12.79 2.71
CA LEU A 96 7.78 -11.93 3.84
C LEU A 96 7.86 -12.70 5.15
N THR A 97 8.54 -12.12 6.12
CA THR A 97 8.60 -12.64 7.48
C THR A 97 8.00 -11.62 8.44
N ALA A 98 7.48 -12.12 9.55
CA ALA A 98 6.81 -11.28 10.54
C ALA A 98 7.73 -10.24 11.21
#